data_b30683cb573b632471426b566a2cec64
#
_entry.id   b30683cb573b632471426b566a2cec64
#
_cell.length_a   1.000
_cell.length_b   1.000
_cell.length_c   1.000
_cell.angle_alpha   90.00
_cell.angle_beta   90.00
_cell.angle_gamma   90.00
#
_symmetry.space_group_name_H-M   'P 1'
#
loop_
_entity.id
_entity.type
_entity.pdbx_description
1 polymer ?
#
loop_
_entity_poly.entity_id
_entity_poly.type
_entity_poly.pdbx_seq_one_letter_code
_entity_poly.pdbx_strand_id
1 'polypeptide(L)'
;MEYFFLVLLMPVTLVSFGQKKNATYKFHSINNILLINGNNATTAGLQSINGFQKDNLFAGVGIGLDYYLYRTVPLFVDFRYEFGKTKNKFFAYADGGVNFDWVEEEYNDGPIFIWDGSRNTSEFHNGAYTDVGLGYMVGTKKGGGLVLSLGHSYKSLEKTISYQDWRTQETITDVYNYNLNRIVLKVGWKF
;
A
#
# COMPACT_ATOMS: atom_id res chain seq x y z
N MET A 1 19.33 -9.95 11.51
CA MET A 1 18.16 -9.53 10.71
C MET A 1 18.49 -8.90 9.33
N GLU A 2 19.75 -9.06 8.86
CA GLU A 2 20.22 -8.41 7.59
C GLU A 2 19.92 -9.21 6.31
N TYR A 3 19.47 -10.45 6.42
CA TYR A 3 19.29 -11.32 5.23
C TYR A 3 17.89 -11.32 4.62
N PHE A 4 16.93 -10.64 5.23
CA PHE A 4 15.55 -10.58 4.74
C PHE A 4 15.36 -9.64 3.54
N PHE A 5 16.28 -8.69 3.36
CA PHE A 5 16.19 -7.68 2.29
C PHE A 5 16.60 -8.24 0.90
N LEU A 6 17.39 -9.30 0.86
CA LEU A 6 17.93 -9.84 -0.39
C LEU A 6 16.95 -10.78 -1.13
N VAL A 7 15.95 -11.31 -0.44
CA VAL A 7 14.98 -12.27 -1.01
C VAL A 7 13.84 -11.56 -1.76
N LEU A 8 13.55 -10.29 -1.45
CA LEU A 8 12.44 -9.55 -2.05
C LEU A 8 12.72 -9.01 -3.46
N LEU A 9 13.98 -8.96 -3.90
CA LEU A 9 14.38 -8.42 -5.20
C LEU A 9 14.46 -9.48 -6.32
N MET A 10 14.33 -10.76 -6.01
CA MET A 10 14.53 -11.85 -6.98
C MET A 10 13.34 -12.30 -7.83
N PRO A 11 12.06 -12.06 -7.54
CA PRO A 11 10.99 -12.61 -8.37
C PRO A 11 10.66 -11.83 -9.64
N VAL A 12 11.27 -10.67 -9.90
CA VAL A 12 10.88 -9.81 -11.04
C VAL A 12 11.36 -10.35 -12.40
N THR A 13 12.32 -11.27 -12.43
CA THR A 13 12.96 -11.72 -13.69
C THR A 13 12.47 -13.06 -14.24
N LEU A 14 11.62 -13.81 -13.55
CA LEU A 14 11.31 -15.19 -13.91
C LEU A 14 10.01 -15.41 -14.73
N VAL A 15 9.24 -14.39 -15.07
CA VAL A 15 7.96 -14.58 -15.78
C VAL A 15 8.02 -14.24 -17.27
N SER A 16 9.21 -14.34 -17.90
CA SER A 16 9.36 -14.07 -19.33
C SER A 16 9.15 -15.27 -20.26
N PHE A 17 8.71 -16.42 -19.79
CA PHE A 17 8.59 -17.61 -20.61
C PHE A 17 7.14 -17.96 -20.96
N GLY A 18 6.78 -17.81 -22.24
CA GLY A 18 5.77 -18.60 -22.90
C GLY A 18 4.41 -17.97 -23.12
N GLN A 19 4.33 -16.84 -23.80
CA GLN A 19 3.04 -16.45 -24.40
C GLN A 19 2.78 -17.29 -25.67
N LYS A 20 2.01 -18.37 -25.54
CA LYS A 20 1.39 -19.04 -26.68
C LYS A 20 0.35 -18.11 -27.31
N LYS A 21 0.31 -18.04 -28.64
CA LYS A 21 -0.43 -17.10 -29.51
C LYS A 21 -1.97 -17.12 -29.39
N ASN A 22 -2.54 -17.85 -28.43
CA ASN A 22 -3.99 -17.97 -28.20
C ASN A 22 -4.41 -17.60 -26.76
N ALA A 23 -3.56 -16.93 -25.98
CA ALA A 23 -3.93 -16.52 -24.63
C ALA A 23 -4.87 -15.30 -24.68
N THR A 24 -6.11 -15.50 -24.28
CA THR A 24 -7.10 -14.45 -24.05
C THR A 24 -6.67 -13.49 -22.93
N TYR A 25 -5.69 -13.88 -22.11
CA TYR A 25 -5.17 -13.14 -20.97
C TYR A 25 -3.79 -12.58 -21.27
N LYS A 26 -3.57 -11.29 -20.90
CA LYS A 26 -2.29 -10.61 -21.02
C LYS A 26 -1.80 -10.27 -19.62
N PHE A 27 -0.54 -10.62 -19.33
CA PHE A 27 0.11 -10.19 -18.09
C PHE A 27 0.50 -8.73 -18.20
N HIS A 28 0.28 -7.98 -17.12
CA HIS A 28 0.71 -6.58 -16.96
C HIS A 28 1.27 -6.35 -15.57
N SER A 29 2.28 -5.49 -15.52
CA SER A 29 2.83 -4.93 -14.28
C SER A 29 2.59 -3.42 -14.28
N ILE A 30 2.05 -2.88 -13.18
CA ILE A 30 1.76 -1.47 -13.01
C ILE A 30 2.54 -0.99 -11.80
N ASN A 31 3.44 -0.01 -12.01
CA ASN A 31 4.27 0.55 -10.95
C ASN A 31 3.92 2.02 -10.78
N ASN A 32 3.52 2.42 -9.57
CA ASN A 32 3.03 3.75 -9.24
C ASN A 32 3.89 4.41 -8.18
N ILE A 33 4.06 5.71 -8.33
CA ILE A 33 4.43 6.63 -7.25
C ILE A 33 3.13 7.26 -6.75
N LEU A 34 2.96 7.35 -5.44
CA LEU A 34 1.78 7.87 -4.77
C LEU A 34 2.12 9.20 -4.10
N LEU A 35 1.19 10.14 -4.20
CA LEU A 35 1.12 11.31 -3.34
C LEU A 35 -0.16 11.19 -2.52
N ILE A 36 0.01 11.07 -1.21
CA ILE A 36 -1.06 10.78 -0.26
C ILE A 36 -1.31 12.04 0.56
N ASN A 37 -2.48 12.64 0.39
CA ASN A 37 -2.85 13.87 1.08
C ASN A 37 -3.81 13.57 2.23
N GLY A 38 -3.49 14.10 3.41
CA GLY A 38 -4.32 14.03 4.60
C GLY A 38 -4.43 15.37 5.33
N ASN A 39 -5.10 15.37 6.47
CA ASN A 39 -5.44 16.60 7.19
C ASN A 39 -4.23 17.47 7.58
N ASN A 40 -3.09 16.87 7.88
CA ASN A 40 -1.93 17.59 8.42
C ASN A 40 -0.64 17.45 7.60
N ALA A 41 -0.57 16.51 6.65
CA ALA A 41 0.63 16.28 5.86
C ALA A 41 0.32 15.62 4.51
N THR A 42 1.18 15.89 3.54
CA THR A 42 1.26 15.14 2.29
C THR A 42 2.47 14.24 2.35
N THR A 43 2.29 12.97 2.05
CA THR A 43 3.34 11.96 2.08
C THR A 43 3.45 11.26 0.72
N ALA A 44 4.55 10.56 0.51
CA ALA A 44 4.79 9.79 -0.71
C ALA A 44 4.71 8.28 -0.42
N GLY A 45 4.47 7.50 -1.46
CA GLY A 45 4.51 6.06 -1.43
C GLY A 45 4.89 5.46 -2.77
N LEU A 46 5.13 4.16 -2.76
CA LEU A 46 5.40 3.34 -3.94
C LEU A 46 4.43 2.17 -3.97
N GLN A 47 4.04 1.73 -5.16
CA GLN A 47 3.13 0.61 -5.33
C GLN A 47 3.49 -0.16 -6.60
N SER A 48 3.50 -1.48 -6.51
CA SER A 48 3.68 -2.39 -7.64
C SER A 48 2.52 -3.38 -7.67
N ILE A 49 1.86 -3.50 -8.81
CA ILE A 49 0.70 -4.36 -9.03
C ILE A 49 1.00 -5.26 -10.22
N ASN A 50 0.86 -6.56 -10.03
CA ASN A 50 1.10 -7.56 -11.06
C ASN A 50 -0.15 -8.40 -11.25
N GLY A 51 -0.58 -8.59 -12.49
CA GLY A 51 -1.82 -9.30 -12.76
C GLY A 51 -2.09 -9.59 -14.22
N PHE A 52 -3.30 -10.02 -14.49
CA PHE A 52 -3.75 -10.41 -15.81
C PHE A 52 -4.92 -9.56 -16.26
N GLN A 53 -4.87 -9.18 -17.52
CA GLN A 53 -5.95 -8.46 -18.20
C GLN A 53 -6.62 -9.36 -19.23
N LYS A 54 -7.94 -9.38 -19.19
CA LYS A 54 -8.79 -9.94 -20.23
C LYS A 54 -9.76 -8.85 -20.71
N ASP A 55 -9.67 -8.51 -21.99
CA ASP A 55 -10.46 -7.43 -22.59
C ASP A 55 -10.27 -6.10 -21.83
N ASN A 56 -11.30 -5.62 -21.18
CA ASN A 56 -11.31 -4.37 -20.42
C ASN A 56 -11.15 -4.58 -18.89
N LEU A 57 -11.12 -5.83 -18.43
CA LEU A 57 -10.99 -6.16 -17.02
C LEU A 57 -9.56 -6.60 -16.70
N PHE A 58 -8.95 -5.96 -15.72
CA PHE A 58 -7.69 -6.36 -15.12
C PHE A 58 -7.92 -6.81 -13.69
N ALA A 59 -7.25 -7.88 -13.28
CA ALA A 59 -7.20 -8.35 -11.91
C ALA A 59 -5.76 -8.69 -11.53
N GLY A 60 -5.30 -8.24 -10.37
CA GLY A 60 -3.93 -8.42 -9.93
C GLY A 60 -3.76 -8.44 -8.43
N VAL A 61 -2.51 -8.65 -8.02
CA VAL A 61 -2.06 -8.52 -6.63
C VAL A 61 -1.04 -7.39 -6.57
N GLY A 62 -1.18 -6.55 -5.58
CA GLY A 62 -0.31 -5.40 -5.37
C GLY A 62 0.34 -5.40 -4.00
N ILE A 63 1.53 -4.83 -3.96
CA ILE A 63 2.26 -4.51 -2.74
C ILE A 63 2.66 -3.03 -2.80
N GLY A 64 2.63 -2.36 -1.67
CA GLY A 64 3.05 -0.97 -1.57
C GLY A 64 4.00 -0.73 -0.41
N LEU A 65 4.54 0.48 -0.39
CA LEU A 65 5.25 1.06 0.73
C LEU A 65 4.78 2.51 0.84
N ASP A 66 4.26 2.88 1.98
CA ASP A 66 3.77 4.24 2.19
C ASP A 66 3.89 4.71 3.64
N TYR A 67 3.66 6.01 3.82
CA TYR A 67 3.74 6.71 5.08
C TYR A 67 2.42 7.46 5.33
N TYR A 68 1.42 6.78 5.87
CA TYR A 68 0.17 7.44 6.26
C TYR A 68 0.30 8.20 7.58
N LEU A 69 0.67 7.51 8.62
CA LEU A 69 1.01 7.98 9.96
C LEU A 69 2.35 7.37 10.36
N TYR A 70 2.49 6.07 10.11
CA TYR A 70 3.71 5.28 10.24
C TYR A 70 4.05 4.65 8.90
N ARG A 71 5.25 4.10 8.77
CA ARG A 71 5.66 3.31 7.61
C ARG A 71 4.87 2.02 7.58
N THR A 72 4.22 1.75 6.47
CA THR A 72 3.36 0.58 6.30
C THR A 72 3.54 -0.07 4.93
N VAL A 73 3.24 -1.38 4.88
CA VAL A 73 3.31 -2.20 3.68
C VAL A 73 1.92 -2.78 3.40
N PRO A 74 1.10 -2.14 2.57
CA PRO A 74 -0.16 -2.73 2.11
C PRO A 74 0.10 -3.89 1.13
N LEU A 75 -0.58 -5.00 1.36
CA LEU A 75 -0.72 -6.13 0.44
C LEU A 75 -2.19 -6.27 0.08
N PHE A 76 -2.54 -6.23 -1.23
CA PHE A 76 -3.92 -6.11 -1.66
C PHE A 76 -4.17 -6.81 -3.00
N VAL A 77 -5.44 -7.05 -3.30
CA VAL A 77 -5.93 -7.39 -4.63
C VAL A 77 -6.40 -6.11 -5.32
N ASP A 78 -6.14 -5.99 -6.63
CA ASP A 78 -6.52 -4.87 -7.47
C ASP A 78 -7.46 -5.36 -8.56
N PHE A 79 -8.55 -4.65 -8.73
CA PHE A 79 -9.50 -4.83 -9.83
C PHE A 79 -9.63 -3.53 -10.58
N ARG A 80 -9.46 -3.58 -11.94
CA ARG A 80 -9.61 -2.42 -12.81
C ARG A 80 -10.52 -2.73 -13.96
N TYR A 81 -11.34 -1.74 -14.32
CA TYR A 81 -12.15 -1.78 -15.52
C TYR A 81 -11.80 -0.59 -16.41
N GLU A 82 -11.37 -0.88 -17.64
CA GLU A 82 -10.96 0.13 -18.63
C GLU A 82 -12.12 0.48 -19.54
N PHE A 83 -12.37 1.78 -19.74
CA PHE A 83 -13.42 2.31 -20.60
C PHE A 83 -12.81 2.85 -21.89
N GLY A 84 -13.43 2.52 -23.02
CA GLY A 84 -13.03 3.05 -24.32
C GLY A 84 -12.39 2.03 -25.25
N LYS A 85 -12.36 2.36 -26.53
CA LYS A 85 -11.86 1.49 -27.61
C LYS A 85 -10.48 1.94 -28.15
N THR A 86 -9.98 3.09 -27.69
CA THR A 86 -8.72 3.67 -28.14
C THR A 86 -7.55 3.21 -27.28
N LYS A 87 -6.32 3.63 -27.61
CA LYS A 87 -5.12 3.39 -26.79
C LYS A 87 -5.17 4.15 -25.47
N ASN A 88 -5.76 5.34 -25.50
CA ASN A 88 -5.99 6.15 -24.34
C ASN A 88 -7.33 5.75 -23.71
N LYS A 89 -7.33 5.39 -22.45
CA LYS A 89 -8.51 4.85 -21.79
C LYS A 89 -8.70 5.48 -20.41
N PHE A 90 -9.95 5.71 -20.05
CA PHE A 90 -10.31 5.91 -18.66
C PHE A 90 -10.41 4.54 -17.98
N PHE A 91 -10.21 4.50 -16.68
CA PHE A 91 -10.44 3.30 -15.88
C PHE A 91 -10.96 3.65 -14.50
N ALA A 92 -11.74 2.73 -13.92
CA ALA A 92 -12.04 2.69 -12.50
C ALA A 92 -11.26 1.56 -11.87
N TYR A 93 -10.86 1.72 -10.62
CA TYR A 93 -10.15 0.68 -9.87
C TYR A 93 -10.67 0.58 -8.44
N ALA A 94 -10.49 -0.61 -7.87
CA ALA A 94 -10.74 -0.92 -6.47
C ALA A 94 -9.68 -1.87 -5.95
N ASP A 95 -8.99 -1.45 -4.91
CA ASP A 95 -7.98 -2.21 -4.18
C ASP A 95 -8.56 -2.61 -2.81
N GLY A 96 -8.29 -3.84 -2.37
CA GLY A 96 -8.70 -4.30 -1.04
C GLY A 96 -7.72 -5.31 -0.47
N GLY A 97 -7.36 -5.16 0.80
CA GLY A 97 -6.37 -6.03 1.41
C GLY A 97 -6.04 -5.72 2.85
N VAL A 98 -4.84 -6.10 3.24
CA VAL A 98 -4.30 -5.94 4.59
C VAL A 98 -3.13 -4.97 4.56
N ASN A 99 -3.06 -4.13 5.56
CA ASN A 99 -1.96 -3.22 5.80
C ASN A 99 -1.09 -3.77 6.92
N PHE A 100 0.16 -4.06 6.61
CA PHE A 100 1.16 -4.48 7.59
C PHE A 100 1.90 -3.25 8.10
N ASP A 101 2.08 -3.17 9.40
CA ASP A 101 2.96 -2.18 10.00
C ASP A 101 4.43 -2.57 9.75
N TRP A 102 5.26 -1.56 9.50
CA TRP A 102 6.70 -1.69 9.42
C TRP A 102 7.35 -0.59 10.26
N VAL A 103 7.14 -0.68 11.55
CA VAL A 103 7.70 0.24 12.55
C VAL A 103 8.80 -0.51 13.31
N GLU A 104 9.94 0.14 13.53
CA GLU A 104 10.96 -0.40 14.43
C GLU A 104 10.41 -0.34 15.87
N GLU A 105 10.64 -1.40 16.65
CA GLU A 105 10.13 -1.56 18.02
C GLU A 105 10.58 -0.45 19.00
N GLU A 106 11.52 0.39 18.59
CA GLU A 106 12.13 1.46 19.38
C GLU A 106 11.48 2.85 19.15
N TYR A 107 10.31 2.91 18.49
CA TYR A 107 9.60 4.18 18.31
C TYR A 107 8.89 4.60 19.60
N ASN A 108 9.62 5.29 20.44
CA ASN A 108 9.20 5.72 21.75
C ASN A 108 8.40 7.05 21.65
N ASP A 109 7.13 6.96 21.28
CA ASP A 109 6.18 8.11 21.31
C ASP A 109 5.63 8.39 22.73
N GLY A 110 6.32 7.90 23.76
CA GLY A 110 5.96 8.20 25.14
C GLY A 110 6.21 9.66 25.49
N PRO A 111 5.42 10.26 26.39
CA PRO A 111 5.74 11.60 26.90
C PRO A 111 7.16 11.61 27.49
N ILE A 112 7.95 12.58 27.04
CA ILE A 112 9.40 12.74 27.30
C ILE A 112 9.74 12.89 28.81
N PHE A 113 8.78 12.81 29.71
CA PHE A 113 8.94 13.01 31.15
C PHE A 113 8.58 11.76 31.96
N ILE A 114 9.35 10.69 31.81
CA ILE A 114 9.32 9.61 32.81
C ILE A 114 10.68 9.61 33.51
N TRP A 115 10.71 10.23 34.67
CA TRP A 115 11.86 10.28 35.59
C TRP A 115 12.21 8.91 36.22
N ASP A 116 11.51 7.86 35.84
CA ASP A 116 11.45 6.59 36.56
C ASP A 116 11.91 5.37 35.74
N GLY A 117 12.50 5.52 34.58
CA GLY A 117 13.04 4.35 33.88
C GLY A 117 12.02 3.27 33.46
N SER A 118 10.72 3.51 33.56
CA SER A 118 9.69 2.61 33.09
C SER A 118 9.70 2.56 31.56
N ARG A 119 9.89 1.37 30.99
CA ARG A 119 9.86 1.13 29.56
C ARG A 119 8.43 1.10 29.08
N ASN A 120 8.05 2.06 28.25
CA ASN A 120 6.83 1.96 27.47
C ASN A 120 7.05 0.99 26.32
N THR A 121 6.21 0.00 26.20
CA THR A 121 6.19 -0.91 25.05
C THR A 121 5.06 -0.47 24.12
N SER A 122 5.39 -0.17 22.87
CA SER A 122 4.42 0.14 21.83
C SER A 122 4.34 -1.01 20.85
N GLU A 123 3.15 -1.60 20.70
CA GLU A 123 2.87 -2.65 19.75
C GLU A 123 1.93 -2.12 18.67
N PHE A 124 2.23 -2.44 17.42
CA PHE A 124 1.42 -2.07 16.27
C PHE A 124 0.74 -3.32 15.72
N HIS A 125 -0.48 -3.18 15.25
CA HIS A 125 -1.26 -4.28 14.72
C HIS A 125 -1.68 -4.02 13.29
N ASN A 126 -1.69 -5.09 12.49
CA ASN A 126 -2.13 -5.07 11.11
C ASN A 126 -3.57 -4.58 11.00
N GLY A 127 -3.87 -3.87 9.91
CA GLY A 127 -5.20 -3.34 9.69
C GLY A 127 -5.71 -3.56 8.28
N ALA A 128 -6.93 -3.09 8.01
CA ALA A 128 -7.53 -3.14 6.70
C ALA A 128 -6.96 -2.05 5.79
N TYR A 129 -6.87 -2.35 4.50
CA TYR A 129 -6.54 -1.42 3.43
C TYR A 129 -7.59 -1.48 2.34
N THR A 130 -8.09 -0.33 1.92
CA THR A 130 -8.89 -0.19 0.71
C THR A 130 -8.52 1.09 -0.03
N ASP A 131 -8.61 1.08 -1.36
CA ASP A 131 -8.38 2.24 -2.21
C ASP A 131 -9.25 2.14 -3.46
N VAL A 132 -10.05 3.14 -3.72
CA VAL A 132 -10.96 3.18 -4.86
C VAL A 132 -10.79 4.50 -5.61
N GLY A 133 -10.85 4.46 -6.93
CA GLY A 133 -10.67 5.68 -7.70
C GLY A 133 -10.89 5.53 -9.19
N LEU A 134 -10.60 6.64 -9.85
CA LEU A 134 -10.67 6.77 -11.30
C LEU A 134 -9.32 7.17 -11.85
N GLY A 135 -9.02 6.76 -13.08
CA GLY A 135 -7.77 7.14 -13.72
C GLY A 135 -7.86 7.21 -15.23
N TYR A 136 -6.76 7.65 -15.79
CA TYR A 136 -6.57 7.78 -17.22
C TYR A 136 -5.22 7.17 -17.63
N MET A 137 -5.25 6.36 -18.64
CA MET A 137 -4.07 5.74 -19.24
C MET A 137 -3.78 6.34 -20.59
N VAL A 138 -2.56 6.86 -20.77
CA VAL A 138 -2.01 7.26 -22.07
C VAL A 138 -1.24 6.08 -22.63
N GLY A 139 -1.89 5.31 -23.48
CA GLY A 139 -1.35 4.06 -24.02
C GLY A 139 -0.28 4.27 -25.09
N THR A 140 0.72 3.40 -25.10
CA THR A 140 1.76 3.34 -26.14
C THR A 140 1.39 2.35 -27.26
N LYS A 141 2.17 2.37 -28.35
CA LYS A 141 1.99 1.41 -29.46
C LYS A 141 2.30 -0.04 -29.05
N LYS A 142 3.07 -0.25 -27.99
CA LYS A 142 3.52 -1.57 -27.51
C LYS A 142 2.61 -2.19 -26.43
N GLY A 143 1.49 -1.55 -26.09
CA GLY A 143 0.49 -2.11 -25.16
C GLY A 143 0.63 -1.69 -23.70
N GLY A 144 1.68 -0.94 -23.35
CA GLY A 144 1.82 -0.30 -22.03
C GLY A 144 1.47 1.18 -22.08
N GLY A 145 1.69 1.93 -20.99
CA GLY A 145 1.43 3.36 -20.99
C GLY A 145 1.60 4.04 -19.64
N LEU A 146 1.58 5.38 -19.70
CA LEU A 146 1.53 6.23 -18.51
C LEU A 146 0.15 6.12 -17.87
N VAL A 147 0.11 5.92 -16.57
CA VAL A 147 -1.11 5.79 -15.77
C VAL A 147 -1.18 6.95 -14.80
N LEU A 148 -2.29 7.66 -14.81
CA LEU A 148 -2.61 8.72 -13.85
C LEU A 148 -3.92 8.34 -13.17
N SER A 149 -4.00 8.41 -11.84
CA SER A 149 -5.26 8.15 -11.13
C SER A 149 -5.39 8.98 -9.87
N LEU A 150 -6.63 9.25 -9.52
CA LEU A 150 -7.05 9.92 -8.30
C LEU A 150 -8.03 9.00 -7.58
N GLY A 151 -7.81 8.79 -6.30
CA GLY A 151 -8.62 7.91 -5.50
C GLY A 151 -8.77 8.34 -4.05
N HIS A 152 -9.63 7.60 -3.36
CA HIS A 152 -9.84 7.68 -1.94
C HIS A 152 -9.34 6.37 -1.31
N SER A 153 -8.40 6.51 -0.39
CA SER A 153 -7.82 5.38 0.32
C SER A 153 -8.19 5.42 1.80
N TYR A 154 -8.52 4.26 2.33
CA TYR A 154 -8.80 4.04 3.74
C TYR A 154 -7.84 2.99 4.31
N LYS A 155 -7.33 3.28 5.51
CA LYS A 155 -6.55 2.33 6.33
C LYS A 155 -7.02 2.35 7.76
N SER A 156 -7.13 1.19 8.36
CA SER A 156 -7.17 1.04 9.81
C SER A 156 -5.76 0.71 10.32
N LEU A 157 -5.41 1.28 11.46
CA LEU A 157 -4.18 0.99 12.20
C LEU A 157 -4.55 0.93 13.67
N GLU A 158 -3.98 -0.02 14.41
CA GLU A 158 -4.13 -0.12 15.85
C GLU A 158 -2.75 -0.03 16.51
N LYS A 159 -2.65 0.77 17.56
CA LYS A 159 -1.45 0.90 18.39
C LYS A 159 -1.82 0.63 19.83
N THR A 160 -1.14 -0.32 20.45
CA THR A 160 -1.25 -0.62 21.88
C THR A 160 -0.03 -0.09 22.59
N ILE A 161 -0.24 0.69 23.64
CA ILE A 161 0.82 1.22 24.51
C ILE A 161 0.64 0.62 25.88
N SER A 162 1.65 -0.09 26.37
CA SER A 162 1.66 -0.66 27.72
C SER A 162 2.75 0.04 28.55
N TYR A 163 2.37 0.52 29.72
CA TYR A 163 3.29 1.14 30.69
C TYR A 163 2.94 0.71 32.12
N GLN A 164 3.94 0.72 32.99
CA GLN A 164 3.75 0.38 34.39
C GLN A 164 3.48 1.65 35.21
N ASP A 165 2.39 1.67 35.97
CA ASP A 165 2.15 2.75 36.94
C ASP A 165 3.13 2.62 38.11
N TRP A 166 3.94 3.66 38.32
CA TRP A 166 4.95 3.69 39.37
C TRP A 166 4.39 3.62 40.81
N ARG A 167 3.11 3.95 41.00
CA ARG A 167 2.45 3.94 42.32
C ARG A 167 1.87 2.58 42.66
N THR A 168 1.16 1.99 41.70
CA THR A 168 0.42 0.72 41.91
C THR A 168 1.21 -0.48 41.44
N GLN A 169 2.26 -0.30 40.65
CA GLN A 169 3.01 -1.38 39.97
C GLN A 169 2.15 -2.19 39.00
N GLU A 170 0.96 -1.68 38.68
CA GLU A 170 0.07 -2.31 37.72
C GLU A 170 0.44 -1.92 36.28
N THR A 171 0.29 -2.85 35.35
CA THR A 171 0.46 -2.55 33.91
C THR A 171 -0.83 -1.94 33.38
N ILE A 172 -0.73 -0.70 32.90
CA ILE A 172 -1.81 -0.02 32.19
C ILE A 172 -1.60 -0.20 30.71
N THR A 173 -2.66 -0.53 30.00
CA THR A 173 -2.65 -0.75 28.54
C THR A 173 -3.67 0.16 27.89
N ASP A 174 -3.20 1.03 27.02
CA ASP A 174 -4.01 1.93 26.20
C ASP A 174 -4.03 1.47 24.74
N VAL A 175 -5.22 1.33 24.16
CA VAL A 175 -5.41 0.91 22.77
C VAL A 175 -5.91 2.10 21.93
N TYR A 176 -5.15 2.45 20.91
CA TYR A 176 -5.44 3.54 19.98
C TYR A 176 -5.83 2.98 18.61
N ASN A 177 -7.06 3.24 18.18
CA ASN A 177 -7.57 2.84 16.88
C ASN A 177 -7.57 4.04 15.93
N TYR A 178 -6.80 3.96 14.84
CA TYR A 178 -6.71 5.00 13.82
C TYR A 178 -7.47 4.57 12.56
N ASN A 179 -8.44 5.38 12.16
CA ASN A 179 -9.17 5.22 10.91
C ASN A 179 -8.77 6.36 9.96
N LEU A 180 -7.89 6.08 9.01
CA LEU A 180 -7.23 7.07 8.18
C LEU A 180 -7.87 7.10 6.80
N ASN A 181 -8.52 8.21 6.47
CA ASN A 181 -9.08 8.49 5.15
C ASN A 181 -8.18 9.49 4.42
N ARG A 182 -7.75 9.18 3.19
CA ARG A 182 -6.80 9.98 2.42
C ARG A 182 -7.24 10.09 0.96
N ILE A 183 -6.92 11.23 0.34
CA ILE A 183 -6.96 11.37 -1.11
C ILE A 183 -5.58 10.99 -1.64
N VAL A 184 -5.56 10.14 -2.66
CA VAL A 184 -4.32 9.62 -3.25
C VAL A 184 -4.27 9.95 -4.72
N LEU A 185 -3.20 10.63 -5.14
CA LEU A 185 -2.83 10.82 -6.53
C LEU A 185 -1.75 9.80 -6.87
N LYS A 186 -1.96 9.02 -7.93
CA LYS A 186 -1.00 8.01 -8.40
C LYS A 186 -0.52 8.37 -9.80
N VAL A 187 0.78 8.30 -10.00
CA VAL A 187 1.44 8.43 -11.30
C VAL A 187 2.29 7.19 -11.51
N GLY A 188 2.09 6.49 -12.61
CA GLY A 188 2.78 5.23 -12.82
C GLY A 188 2.90 4.82 -14.28
N TRP A 189 3.44 3.63 -14.47
CA TRP A 189 3.62 3.03 -15.77
C TRP A 189 3.10 1.59 -15.77
N LYS A 190 2.32 1.27 -16.81
CA LYS A 190 1.83 -0.09 -17.12
C LYS A 190 2.72 -0.69 -18.23
N PHE A 191 3.26 -1.89 -17.96
CA PHE A 191 4.04 -2.69 -18.89
C PHE A 191 3.22 -3.82 -19.50
#